data_d90b6631d4226e4b9d68de4f567e5468
#
_entry.id   d90b6631d4226e4b9d68de4f567e5468
#
_cell.length_a   1.000
_cell.length_b   1.000
_cell.length_c   1.000
_cell.angle_alpha   90.00
_cell.angle_beta   90.00
_cell.angle_gamma   90.00
#
_symmetry.space_group_name_H-M   'P 1'
#
loop_
_entity.id
_entity.type
_entity.pdbx_description
1 polymer ?
#
loop_
_entity_poly.entity_id
_entity_poly.type
_entity_poly.pdbx_seq_one_letter_code
_entity_poly.pdbx_strand_id
1 'polypeptide(L)'
;KYGLKTKGKYNPFILPALQRVGYKGSWPNTKNVKSELNFSHRKIVAPSEIHIENEQAKIPENTAIDFGGIGKGYLLDMLADFIESQVTGYWLSLGGDIIAGGKDQNNQNWFIGIEAAEANKSISNYEVKQDRIAIATSGTTKRNGVFHIKVWHHLIDPISGEPSKTDIATASVISKSAVEADILASVLVLAGSKNAAQEAEQFFDDNNVKYKVILQLNTITPNSRSIIDLSETKHLIKIKS
;
A
#
# COMPACT_ATOMS: atom_id res chain seq x y z
N LYS A 1 -2.90 -6.05 -15.11
CA LYS A 1 -3.39 -4.66 -15.10
C LYS A 1 -2.43 -3.75 -14.33
N TYR A 2 -2.37 -3.85 -12.99
CA TYR A 2 -1.66 -2.88 -12.14
C TYR A 2 -0.14 -2.90 -12.29
N GLY A 3 0.48 -4.05 -12.56
CA GLY A 3 1.92 -4.10 -12.85
C GLY A 3 2.32 -3.24 -14.04
N LEU A 4 1.50 -3.23 -15.09
CA LEU A 4 1.72 -2.36 -16.26
C LEU A 4 1.40 -0.89 -15.93
N LYS A 5 0.27 -0.64 -15.24
CA LYS A 5 -0.16 0.72 -14.83
C LYS A 5 0.91 1.43 -13.99
N THR A 6 1.63 0.69 -13.14
CA THR A 6 2.68 1.23 -12.26
C THR A 6 4.10 1.08 -12.84
N LYS A 7 4.23 0.75 -14.14
CA LYS A 7 5.52 0.52 -14.80
C LYS A 7 6.41 -0.47 -14.04
N GLY A 8 5.79 -1.51 -13.47
CA GLY A 8 6.47 -2.57 -12.72
C GLY A 8 6.76 -2.27 -11.25
N LYS A 9 6.45 -1.06 -10.72
CA LYS A 9 6.62 -0.76 -9.28
C LYS A 9 5.76 -1.65 -8.41
N TYR A 10 4.49 -1.91 -8.80
CA TYR A 10 3.75 -3.02 -8.25
C TYR A 10 4.13 -4.30 -9.01
N ASN A 11 4.74 -5.23 -8.31
CA ASN A 11 5.17 -6.50 -8.88
C ASN A 11 4.91 -7.66 -7.91
N PRO A 12 4.04 -8.63 -8.24
CA PRO A 12 3.77 -9.75 -7.37
C PRO A 12 4.94 -10.75 -7.26
N PHE A 13 5.95 -10.70 -8.13
CA PHE A 13 7.11 -11.59 -8.09
C PHE A 13 8.21 -11.15 -7.10
N ILE A 14 7.90 -10.23 -6.17
CA ILE A 14 8.86 -9.75 -5.17
C ILE A 14 9.11 -10.73 -4.01
N LEU A 15 8.32 -11.80 -3.86
CA LEU A 15 8.44 -12.73 -2.73
C LEU A 15 9.85 -13.28 -2.53
N PRO A 16 10.60 -13.68 -3.57
CA PRO A 16 11.97 -14.14 -3.39
C PRO A 16 12.90 -13.06 -2.81
N ALA A 17 12.71 -11.81 -3.18
CA ALA A 17 13.48 -10.69 -2.65
C ALA A 17 13.11 -10.39 -1.19
N LEU A 18 11.81 -10.38 -0.85
CA LEU A 18 11.34 -10.27 0.52
C LEU A 18 12.00 -11.32 1.44
N GLN A 19 12.07 -12.56 0.97
CA GLN A 19 12.68 -13.64 1.73
C GLN A 19 14.19 -13.48 1.90
N ARG A 20 14.90 -12.98 0.87
CA ARG A 20 16.35 -12.69 0.96
C ARG A 20 16.69 -11.63 1.98
N VAL A 21 15.87 -10.58 2.10
CA VAL A 21 16.12 -9.48 3.06
C VAL A 21 15.71 -9.81 4.50
N GLY A 22 15.09 -10.97 4.74
CA GLY A 22 14.75 -11.41 6.09
C GLY A 22 13.27 -11.58 6.40
N TYR A 23 12.38 -11.34 5.46
CA TYR A 23 10.95 -11.60 5.62
C TYR A 23 10.70 -13.13 5.53
N LYS A 24 10.57 -13.79 6.69
CA LYS A 24 10.51 -15.26 6.79
C LYS A 24 9.17 -15.75 7.32
N GLY A 25 8.07 -15.33 6.76
CA GLY A 25 6.76 -15.82 7.17
C GLY A 25 5.72 -14.70 7.31
N SER A 26 4.53 -15.05 7.81
CA SER A 26 3.46 -14.08 8.02
C SER A 26 3.72 -13.23 9.26
N TRP A 27 3.47 -11.93 9.13
CA TRP A 27 3.52 -11.00 10.25
C TRP A 27 2.39 -11.32 11.26
N PRO A 28 2.62 -11.27 12.59
CA PRO A 28 3.86 -10.90 13.30
C PRO A 28 4.85 -12.05 13.57
N ASN A 29 4.57 -13.26 13.12
CA ASN A 29 5.33 -14.48 13.48
C ASN A 29 6.61 -14.71 12.63
N THR A 30 7.32 -13.67 12.25
CA THR A 30 8.51 -13.77 11.41
C THR A 30 9.74 -14.39 12.11
N LYS A 31 9.67 -14.61 13.43
CA LYS A 31 10.87 -14.93 14.24
C LYS A 31 11.40 -16.36 14.12
N ASN A 32 10.61 -17.33 13.63
CA ASN A 32 10.97 -18.76 13.78
C ASN A 32 10.81 -19.64 12.54
N VAL A 33 10.72 -19.09 11.34
CA VAL A 33 10.69 -19.93 10.15
C VAL A 33 12.12 -20.31 9.79
N LYS A 34 12.55 -21.52 10.16
CA LYS A 34 13.73 -22.16 9.57
C LYS A 34 13.41 -22.42 8.10
N SER A 35 13.64 -21.45 7.23
CA SER A 35 13.53 -21.69 5.80
C SER A 35 14.84 -22.29 5.31
N GLU A 36 14.85 -23.60 5.14
CA GLU A 36 15.86 -24.32 4.37
C GLU A 36 15.72 -24.08 2.85
N LEU A 37 14.77 -23.21 2.47
CA LEU A 37 14.54 -22.88 1.08
C LEU A 37 15.66 -21.95 0.57
N ASN A 38 16.45 -22.48 -0.34
CA ASN A 38 17.51 -21.73 -1.01
C ASN A 38 16.90 -20.76 -2.03
N PHE A 39 16.59 -19.52 -1.58
CA PHE A 39 15.99 -18.47 -2.42
C PHE A 39 17.00 -17.78 -3.34
N SER A 40 18.28 -18.15 -3.30
CA SER A 40 19.35 -17.46 -4.05
C SER A 40 19.18 -17.53 -5.57
N HIS A 41 18.45 -18.50 -6.08
CA HIS A 41 18.21 -18.69 -7.52
C HIS A 41 16.89 -18.16 -8.03
N ARG A 42 16.00 -17.67 -7.16
CA ARG A 42 14.70 -17.14 -7.58
C ARG A 42 14.83 -15.71 -8.11
N LYS A 43 14.13 -15.44 -9.22
CA LYS A 43 14.19 -14.17 -9.94
C LYS A 43 12.93 -13.32 -9.70
N ILE A 44 13.10 -12.00 -9.76
CA ILE A 44 12.00 -11.08 -10.00
C ILE A 44 11.86 -10.96 -11.51
N VAL A 45 10.67 -11.23 -12.03
CA VAL A 45 10.33 -11.11 -13.46
C VAL A 45 9.23 -10.07 -13.64
N ALA A 46 8.97 -9.68 -14.88
CA ALA A 46 7.90 -8.74 -15.16
C ALA A 46 6.52 -9.33 -14.81
N PRO A 47 5.57 -8.52 -14.33
CA PRO A 47 4.19 -8.98 -14.06
C PRO A 47 3.48 -9.57 -15.30
N SER A 48 3.91 -9.22 -16.50
CA SER A 48 3.41 -9.77 -17.77
C SER A 48 3.74 -11.24 -18.01
N GLU A 49 4.69 -11.80 -17.24
CA GLU A 49 5.07 -13.22 -17.34
C GLU A 49 4.03 -14.17 -16.69
N ILE A 50 2.97 -13.64 -16.10
CA ILE A 50 1.84 -14.44 -15.64
C ILE A 50 0.92 -14.72 -16.82
N HIS A 51 0.79 -15.99 -17.18
CA HIS A 51 -0.15 -16.44 -18.19
C HIS A 51 -1.37 -17.08 -17.54
N ILE A 52 -2.55 -16.62 -17.88
CA ILE A 52 -3.81 -17.13 -17.34
C ILE A 52 -4.62 -17.71 -18.50
N GLU A 53 -4.89 -19.00 -18.44
CA GLU A 53 -5.68 -19.72 -19.43
C GLU A 53 -6.48 -20.84 -18.74
N ASN A 54 -7.76 -21.00 -19.13
CA ASN A 54 -8.65 -22.06 -18.60
C ASN A 54 -8.67 -22.15 -17.07
N GLU A 55 -8.79 -20.99 -16.38
CA GLU A 55 -8.78 -20.87 -14.92
C GLU A 55 -7.47 -21.34 -14.24
N GLN A 56 -6.44 -21.53 -15.02
CA GLN A 56 -5.11 -21.88 -14.52
C GLN A 56 -4.14 -20.70 -14.69
N ALA A 57 -3.30 -20.48 -13.67
CA ALA A 57 -2.23 -19.51 -13.75
C ALA A 57 -0.89 -20.22 -13.89
N LYS A 58 -0.14 -19.89 -14.94
CA LYS A 58 1.23 -20.35 -15.15
C LYS A 58 2.20 -19.20 -14.86
N ILE A 59 3.18 -19.46 -14.02
CA ILE A 59 4.27 -18.54 -13.72
C ILE A 59 5.62 -19.14 -14.16
N PRO A 60 6.64 -18.32 -14.47
CA PRO A 60 7.96 -18.82 -14.83
C PRO A 60 8.61 -19.66 -13.73
N GLU A 61 9.45 -20.58 -14.14
CA GLU A 61 10.24 -21.37 -13.21
C GLU A 61 11.14 -20.49 -12.33
N ASN A 62 11.38 -20.93 -11.11
CA ASN A 62 12.18 -20.20 -10.12
C ASN A 62 11.63 -18.83 -9.76
N THR A 63 10.31 -18.63 -9.87
CA THR A 63 9.61 -17.45 -9.38
C THR A 63 8.64 -17.81 -8.24
N ALA A 64 8.17 -16.82 -7.53
CA ALA A 64 7.12 -16.97 -6.54
C ALA A 64 6.34 -15.68 -6.40
N ILE A 65 5.05 -15.78 -6.10
CA ILE A 65 4.12 -14.66 -6.05
C ILE A 65 3.81 -14.30 -4.60
N ASP A 66 3.76 -12.99 -4.32
CA ASP A 66 3.22 -12.40 -3.10
C ASP A 66 2.04 -11.49 -3.45
N PHE A 67 0.93 -11.67 -2.77
CA PHE A 67 -0.27 -10.84 -2.93
C PHE A 67 -0.42 -9.79 -1.81
N GLY A 68 0.60 -9.61 -0.97
CA GLY A 68 0.55 -8.71 0.18
C GLY A 68 0.25 -7.24 -0.17
N GLY A 69 0.62 -6.80 -1.36
CA GLY A 69 0.38 -5.43 -1.84
C GLY A 69 -0.91 -5.25 -2.67
N ILE A 70 -1.81 -6.24 -2.72
CA ILE A 70 -3.10 -6.14 -3.43
C ILE A 70 -4.22 -6.90 -2.72
N GLY A 71 -3.89 -7.94 -1.97
CA GLY A 71 -4.87 -8.91 -1.48
C GLY A 71 -5.86 -8.28 -0.49
N LYS A 72 -5.40 -7.37 0.36
CA LYS A 72 -6.26 -6.68 1.32
C LYS A 72 -7.25 -5.75 0.60
N GLY A 73 -6.75 -4.93 -0.30
CA GLY A 73 -7.58 -4.03 -1.10
C GLY A 73 -8.60 -4.79 -1.95
N TYR A 74 -8.18 -5.89 -2.59
CA TYR A 74 -9.07 -6.73 -3.38
C TYR A 74 -10.20 -7.33 -2.53
N LEU A 75 -9.88 -7.88 -1.37
CA LEU A 75 -10.87 -8.45 -0.47
C LEU A 75 -11.84 -7.40 0.07
N LEU A 76 -11.35 -6.21 0.42
CA LEU A 76 -12.19 -5.10 0.88
C LEU A 76 -13.17 -4.63 -0.21
N ASP A 77 -12.70 -4.46 -1.47
CA ASP A 77 -13.56 -4.09 -2.59
C ASP A 77 -14.64 -5.17 -2.83
N MET A 78 -14.24 -6.45 -2.86
CA MET A 78 -15.17 -7.57 -3.05
C MET A 78 -16.23 -7.65 -1.96
N LEU A 79 -15.85 -7.46 -0.69
CA LEU A 79 -16.79 -7.46 0.43
C LEU A 79 -17.72 -6.25 0.39
N ALA A 80 -17.20 -5.07 0.05
CA ALA A 80 -18.03 -3.87 -0.10
C ALA A 80 -19.06 -4.04 -1.22
N ASP A 81 -18.65 -4.53 -2.40
CA ASP A 81 -19.55 -4.81 -3.53
C ASP A 81 -20.68 -5.80 -3.13
N PHE A 82 -20.34 -6.78 -2.27
CA PHE A 82 -21.31 -7.76 -1.80
C PHE A 82 -22.36 -7.18 -0.85
N ILE A 83 -21.96 -6.24 0.05
CA ILE A 83 -22.84 -5.78 1.12
C ILE A 83 -23.52 -4.44 0.85
N GLU A 84 -22.95 -3.56 0.00
CA GLU A 84 -23.41 -2.17 -0.13
C GLU A 84 -24.88 -2.03 -0.58
N SER A 85 -25.40 -3.01 -1.32
CA SER A 85 -26.83 -3.04 -1.70
C SER A 85 -27.76 -3.57 -0.60
N GLN A 86 -27.23 -4.11 0.48
CA GLN A 86 -27.98 -4.82 1.53
C GLN A 86 -28.06 -4.01 2.83
N VAL A 87 -27.25 -2.95 2.96
CA VAL A 87 -27.16 -2.14 4.19
C VAL A 87 -27.16 -0.65 3.87
N THR A 88 -27.59 0.17 4.84
CA THR A 88 -27.59 1.64 4.69
C THR A 88 -26.23 2.27 4.94
N GLY A 89 -25.33 1.55 5.55
CA GLY A 89 -23.96 1.97 5.78
C GLY A 89 -23.09 0.82 6.26
N TYR A 90 -21.80 0.90 5.97
CA TYR A 90 -20.84 -0.14 6.32
C TYR A 90 -19.46 0.44 6.60
N TRP A 91 -18.72 -0.27 7.43
CA TRP A 91 -17.30 -0.05 7.72
C TRP A 91 -16.60 -1.41 7.74
N LEU A 92 -15.66 -1.60 6.83
CA LEU A 92 -14.83 -2.81 6.78
C LEU A 92 -13.37 -2.41 6.98
N SER A 93 -12.64 -3.16 7.79
CA SER A 93 -11.21 -2.94 8.00
C SER A 93 -10.43 -4.26 7.90
N LEU A 94 -9.31 -4.22 7.18
CA LEU A 94 -8.43 -5.37 7.01
C LEU A 94 -6.97 -4.94 7.14
N GLY A 95 -6.35 -5.27 8.27
CA GLY A 95 -4.95 -4.95 8.56
C GLY A 95 -4.63 -3.45 8.56
N GLY A 96 -5.60 -2.60 8.87
CA GLY A 96 -5.47 -1.15 8.90
C GLY A 96 -5.92 -0.43 7.61
N ASP A 97 -6.14 -1.16 6.51
CA ASP A 97 -6.83 -0.61 5.35
C ASP A 97 -8.34 -0.67 5.62
N ILE A 98 -9.06 0.34 5.14
CA ILE A 98 -10.47 0.56 5.46
C ILE A 98 -11.24 0.85 4.17
N ILE A 99 -12.46 0.33 4.09
CA ILE A 99 -13.47 0.79 3.14
C ILE A 99 -14.76 1.04 3.90
N ALA A 100 -15.39 2.19 3.66
CA ALA A 100 -16.63 2.58 4.31
C ALA A 100 -17.57 3.27 3.33
N GLY A 101 -18.86 3.12 3.55
CA GLY A 101 -19.89 3.77 2.75
C GLY A 101 -21.16 4.02 3.56
N GLY A 102 -22.04 4.87 3.01
CA GLY A 102 -23.29 5.23 3.65
C GLY A 102 -23.10 5.96 4.98
N LYS A 103 -23.97 5.69 5.92
CA LYS A 103 -24.04 6.35 7.25
C LYS A 103 -23.86 5.34 8.38
N ASP A 104 -23.46 5.84 9.54
CA ASP A 104 -23.43 5.06 10.77
C ASP A 104 -24.84 4.80 11.32
N GLN A 105 -24.93 4.07 12.44
CA GLN A 105 -26.19 3.75 13.11
C GLN A 105 -26.96 4.98 13.63
N ASN A 106 -26.30 6.13 13.75
CA ASN A 106 -26.89 7.40 14.18
C ASN A 106 -27.19 8.34 12.98
N ASN A 107 -27.15 7.79 11.76
CA ASN A 107 -27.32 8.53 10.50
C ASN A 107 -26.29 9.65 10.31
N GLN A 108 -25.07 9.46 10.84
CA GLN A 108 -23.95 10.39 10.71
C GLN A 108 -22.90 9.86 9.72
N ASN A 109 -22.05 10.76 9.24
CA ASN A 109 -20.90 10.38 8.40
C ASN A 109 -19.88 9.58 9.23
N TRP A 110 -19.25 8.59 8.59
CA TRP A 110 -18.08 7.93 9.15
C TRP A 110 -16.89 8.88 9.22
N PHE A 111 -16.07 8.74 10.28
CA PHE A 111 -14.81 9.45 10.43
C PHE A 111 -13.67 8.44 10.53
N ILE A 112 -12.74 8.48 9.57
CA ILE A 112 -11.59 7.57 9.50
C ILE A 112 -10.34 8.32 9.95
N GLY A 113 -9.73 7.87 11.05
CA GLY A 113 -8.46 8.41 11.54
C GLY A 113 -7.28 7.91 10.70
N ILE A 114 -6.42 8.82 10.27
CA ILE A 114 -5.15 8.49 9.62
C ILE A 114 -4.06 8.53 10.69
N GLU A 115 -3.42 7.39 10.93
CA GLU A 115 -2.44 7.21 11.98
C GLU A 115 -1.12 7.93 11.64
N ALA A 116 -0.50 8.51 12.65
CA ALA A 116 0.87 9.02 12.54
C ALA A 116 1.85 7.85 12.30
N ALA A 117 2.93 8.11 11.57
CA ALA A 117 3.99 7.13 11.38
C ALA A 117 4.65 6.73 12.72
N GLU A 118 4.58 7.61 13.72
CA GLU A 118 4.84 7.29 15.13
C GLU A 118 3.52 6.80 15.75
N ALA A 119 3.53 5.57 16.26
CA ALA A 119 2.35 4.89 16.77
C ALA A 119 1.51 5.71 17.76
N ASN A 120 0.19 5.49 17.77
CA ASN A 120 -0.79 5.99 18.72
C ASN A 120 -1.18 7.48 18.65
N LYS A 121 -0.91 8.15 17.53
CA LYS A 121 -1.44 9.49 17.27
C LYS A 121 -2.15 9.51 15.91
N SER A 122 -3.26 10.21 15.82
CA SER A 122 -3.89 10.54 14.53
C SER A 122 -3.34 11.88 14.04
N ILE A 123 -3.00 11.94 12.76
CA ILE A 123 -2.56 13.19 12.13
C ILE A 123 -3.69 13.89 11.39
N SER A 124 -4.72 13.15 11.03
CA SER A 124 -5.87 13.66 10.30
C SER A 124 -7.06 12.74 10.51
N ASN A 125 -8.26 13.30 10.47
CA ASN A 125 -9.50 12.56 10.38
C ASN A 125 -10.14 12.86 9.02
N TYR A 126 -10.49 11.81 8.29
CA TYR A 126 -11.20 11.91 7.04
C TYR A 126 -12.69 11.63 7.24
N GLU A 127 -13.52 12.62 6.91
CA GLU A 127 -14.97 12.47 6.93
C GLU A 127 -15.45 11.85 5.62
N VAL A 128 -16.16 10.74 5.70
CA VAL A 128 -16.73 10.04 4.54
C VAL A 128 -18.01 10.75 4.10
N LYS A 129 -17.92 11.57 3.06
CA LYS A 129 -19.05 12.32 2.49
C LYS A 129 -19.63 11.68 1.22
N GLN A 130 -18.95 10.66 0.72
CA GLN A 130 -19.35 9.90 -0.47
C GLN A 130 -20.05 8.61 -0.06
N ASP A 131 -20.74 8.00 -1.01
CA ASP A 131 -21.39 6.70 -0.81
C ASP A 131 -20.39 5.57 -0.52
N ARG A 132 -19.15 5.69 -1.03
CA ARG A 132 -18.08 4.73 -0.84
C ARG A 132 -16.72 5.43 -0.85
N ILE A 133 -15.89 5.11 0.14
CA ILE A 133 -14.49 5.56 0.21
C ILE A 133 -13.61 4.45 0.78
N ALA A 134 -12.43 4.28 0.23
CA ALA A 134 -11.38 3.41 0.74
C ALA A 134 -10.16 4.23 1.14
N ILE A 135 -9.51 3.82 2.23
CA ILE A 135 -8.23 4.37 2.69
C ILE A 135 -7.28 3.22 2.94
N ALA A 136 -6.12 3.26 2.29
CA ALA A 136 -5.04 2.33 2.55
C ALA A 136 -3.75 3.07 2.88
N THR A 137 -2.93 2.48 3.75
CA THR A 137 -1.67 3.07 4.19
C THR A 137 -0.53 2.07 4.08
N SER A 138 0.49 2.43 3.33
CA SER A 138 1.77 1.72 3.26
C SER A 138 2.88 2.54 3.90
N GLY A 139 3.89 1.85 4.47
CA GLY A 139 5.01 2.54 5.09
C GLY A 139 6.16 1.63 5.49
N THR A 140 7.27 2.26 5.88
CA THR A 140 8.51 1.59 6.25
C THR A 140 8.64 1.32 7.74
N THR A 141 7.72 1.86 8.56
CA THR A 141 7.86 1.93 10.03
C THR A 141 7.35 0.69 10.78
N LYS A 142 6.38 -0.06 10.25
CA LYS A 142 5.73 -1.17 10.97
C LYS A 142 6.33 -2.54 10.66
N ARG A 143 6.53 -2.88 9.37
CA ARG A 143 7.05 -4.18 8.94
C ARG A 143 8.52 -4.04 8.55
N ASN A 144 9.38 -3.97 9.53
CA ASN A 144 10.81 -3.81 9.37
C ASN A 144 11.57 -4.69 10.36
N GLY A 145 12.87 -4.76 10.23
CA GLY A 145 13.74 -5.51 11.11
C GLY A 145 15.22 -5.32 10.77
N VAL A 146 16.06 -6.11 11.44
CA VAL A 146 17.49 -6.15 11.17
C VAL A 146 17.86 -7.58 10.77
N PHE A 147 18.54 -7.72 9.64
CA PHE A 147 19.06 -8.99 9.16
C PHE A 147 20.53 -8.82 8.73
N HIS A 148 21.44 -9.57 9.34
CA HIS A 148 22.89 -9.42 9.14
C HIS A 148 23.36 -7.95 9.18
N ILE A 149 23.03 -7.22 10.27
CA ILE A 149 23.36 -5.79 10.52
C ILE A 149 22.70 -4.77 9.54
N LYS A 150 21.95 -5.25 8.52
CA LYS A 150 21.21 -4.37 7.62
C LYS A 150 19.78 -4.19 8.11
N VAL A 151 19.34 -2.95 8.19
CA VAL A 151 17.93 -2.63 8.41
C VAL A 151 17.17 -2.92 7.12
N TRP A 152 16.05 -3.61 7.24
CA TRP A 152 15.16 -3.90 6.11
C TRP A 152 13.72 -3.50 6.44
N HIS A 153 12.95 -3.27 5.43
CA HIS A 153 11.49 -3.20 5.48
C HIS A 153 10.89 -3.94 4.27
N HIS A 154 9.60 -4.23 4.34
CA HIS A 154 8.93 -5.11 3.38
C HIS A 154 8.65 -4.49 2.00
N LEU A 155 8.83 -3.17 1.84
CA LEU A 155 8.63 -2.50 0.56
C LEU A 155 9.91 -2.63 -0.27
N ILE A 156 9.91 -3.63 -1.15
CA ILE A 156 11.04 -3.96 -2.02
C ILE A 156 10.90 -3.22 -3.34
N ASP A 157 11.97 -2.57 -3.78
CA ASP A 157 12.07 -2.08 -5.14
C ASP A 157 12.24 -3.28 -6.11
N PRO A 158 11.30 -3.50 -7.04
CA PRO A 158 11.35 -4.64 -7.94
C PRO A 158 12.54 -4.64 -8.89
N ILE A 159 13.15 -3.48 -9.15
CA ILE A 159 14.29 -3.33 -10.04
C ILE A 159 15.58 -3.80 -9.34
N SER A 160 15.82 -3.28 -8.13
CA SER A 160 17.03 -3.62 -7.38
C SER A 160 16.90 -4.93 -6.60
N GLY A 161 15.66 -5.34 -6.26
CA GLY A 161 15.38 -6.46 -5.37
C GLY A 161 15.75 -6.22 -3.91
N GLU A 162 16.01 -4.97 -3.54
CA GLU A 162 16.39 -4.53 -2.19
C GLU A 162 15.28 -3.65 -1.58
N PRO A 163 15.25 -3.49 -0.24
CA PRO A 163 14.35 -2.52 0.39
C PRO A 163 14.54 -1.13 -0.21
N SER A 164 13.44 -0.47 -0.55
CA SER A 164 13.51 0.83 -1.21
C SER A 164 14.20 1.87 -0.33
N LYS A 165 15.00 2.73 -0.98
CA LYS A 165 15.59 3.91 -0.32
C LYS A 165 14.63 5.07 -0.51
N THR A 166 13.82 5.36 0.48
CA THR A 166 12.77 6.36 0.42
C THR A 166 12.84 7.34 1.58
N ASP A 167 12.44 8.56 1.32
CA ASP A 167 12.22 9.59 2.34
C ASP A 167 10.79 9.58 2.91
N ILE A 168 9.91 8.69 2.40
CA ILE A 168 8.54 8.57 2.87
C ILE A 168 8.47 7.53 4.01
N ALA A 169 8.02 7.95 5.17
CA ALA A 169 7.72 7.07 6.30
C ALA A 169 6.42 6.30 6.07
N THR A 170 5.34 7.01 5.70
CA THR A 170 4.05 6.42 5.31
C THR A 170 3.41 7.21 4.18
N ALA A 171 2.65 6.50 3.33
CA ALA A 171 1.76 7.08 2.34
C ALA A 171 0.35 6.53 2.57
N SER A 172 -0.61 7.42 2.80
CA SER A 172 -2.03 7.09 2.90
C SER A 172 -2.73 7.58 1.63
N VAL A 173 -3.45 6.69 0.98
CA VAL A 173 -4.20 6.98 -0.24
C VAL A 173 -5.69 6.78 0.03
N ILE A 174 -6.47 7.77 -0.37
CA ILE A 174 -7.92 7.81 -0.25
C ILE A 174 -8.48 7.77 -1.67
N SER A 175 -9.31 6.78 -1.98
CA SER A 175 -9.96 6.63 -3.29
C SER A 175 -11.27 5.86 -3.15
N LYS A 176 -11.99 5.61 -4.25
CA LYS A 176 -13.19 4.77 -4.23
C LYS A 176 -12.90 3.27 -4.20
N SER A 177 -11.72 2.85 -4.67
CA SER A 177 -11.29 1.45 -4.71
C SER A 177 -10.20 1.18 -3.68
N ALA A 178 -10.41 0.19 -2.84
CA ALA A 178 -9.42 -0.25 -1.86
C ALA A 178 -8.20 -0.90 -2.52
N VAL A 179 -8.39 -1.61 -3.65
CA VAL A 179 -7.27 -2.14 -4.46
C VAL A 179 -6.38 -1.01 -4.95
N GLU A 180 -6.98 0.05 -5.50
CA GLU A 180 -6.21 1.17 -6.04
C GLU A 180 -5.49 1.93 -4.94
N ALA A 181 -6.15 2.14 -3.79
CA ALA A 181 -5.54 2.75 -2.63
C ALA A 181 -4.34 1.94 -2.10
N ASP A 182 -4.47 0.62 -1.91
CA ASP A 182 -3.43 -0.27 -1.38
C ASP A 182 -2.20 -0.30 -2.30
N ILE A 183 -2.42 -0.47 -3.62
CA ILE A 183 -1.34 -0.48 -4.60
C ILE A 183 -0.63 0.87 -4.67
N LEU A 184 -1.39 1.96 -4.82
CA LEU A 184 -0.78 3.28 -4.97
C LEU A 184 -0.03 3.70 -3.71
N ALA A 185 -0.57 3.41 -2.51
CA ALA A 185 0.15 3.69 -1.27
C ALA A 185 1.56 3.07 -1.25
N SER A 186 1.68 1.81 -1.68
CA SER A 186 2.98 1.15 -1.81
C SER A 186 3.87 1.76 -2.88
N VAL A 187 3.30 2.07 -4.06
CA VAL A 187 4.02 2.69 -5.18
C VAL A 187 4.59 4.06 -4.80
N LEU A 188 3.84 4.87 -4.06
CA LEU A 188 4.30 6.19 -3.61
C LEU A 188 5.49 6.10 -2.68
N VAL A 189 5.48 5.14 -1.74
CA VAL A 189 6.65 4.90 -0.87
C VAL A 189 7.87 4.49 -1.70
N LEU A 190 7.69 3.61 -2.69
CA LEU A 190 8.80 3.21 -3.59
C LEU A 190 9.34 4.37 -4.42
N ALA A 191 8.47 5.28 -4.86
CA ALA A 191 8.84 6.40 -5.73
C ALA A 191 9.56 7.55 -5.00
N GLY A 192 9.32 7.68 -3.69
CA GLY A 192 9.81 8.80 -2.89
C GLY A 192 9.01 10.09 -3.10
N SER A 193 9.18 11.06 -2.18
CA SER A 193 8.35 12.27 -2.14
C SER A 193 8.48 13.16 -3.39
N LYS A 194 9.64 13.17 -4.03
CA LYS A 194 9.89 13.96 -5.25
C LYS A 194 9.03 13.51 -6.43
N ASN A 195 8.73 12.22 -6.53
CA ASN A 195 8.00 11.64 -7.65
C ASN A 195 6.54 11.33 -7.31
N ALA A 196 6.15 11.42 -6.04
CA ALA A 196 4.86 10.96 -5.55
C ALA A 196 3.67 11.62 -6.27
N ALA A 197 3.71 12.92 -6.51
CA ALA A 197 2.63 13.64 -7.22
C ALA A 197 2.47 13.11 -8.65
N GLN A 198 3.57 12.96 -9.38
CA GLN A 198 3.55 12.44 -10.74
C GLN A 198 3.05 10.99 -10.80
N GLU A 199 3.47 10.13 -9.86
CA GLU A 199 2.99 8.75 -9.77
C GLU A 199 1.48 8.69 -9.49
N ALA A 200 0.97 9.52 -8.59
CA ALA A 200 -0.45 9.58 -8.28
C ALA A 200 -1.28 10.07 -9.49
N GLU A 201 -0.84 11.14 -10.16
CA GLU A 201 -1.47 11.65 -11.38
C GLU A 201 -1.50 10.58 -12.48
N GLN A 202 -0.38 9.92 -12.76
CA GLN A 202 -0.31 8.86 -13.78
C GLN A 202 -1.15 7.64 -13.43
N PHE A 203 -1.26 7.31 -12.14
CA PHE A 203 -2.06 6.19 -11.68
C PHE A 203 -3.55 6.43 -11.86
N PHE A 204 -4.03 7.65 -11.63
CA PHE A 204 -5.43 8.04 -11.76
C PHE A 204 -5.72 8.85 -13.04
N ASP A 205 -4.92 8.65 -14.09
CA ASP A 205 -4.98 9.39 -15.38
C ASP A 205 -6.33 9.24 -16.14
N ASP A 206 -7.21 8.34 -15.72
CA ASP A 206 -8.61 8.28 -16.13
C ASP A 206 -9.44 9.39 -15.44
N ASN A 207 -9.18 10.60 -15.73
CA ASN A 207 -9.81 11.94 -15.62
C ASN A 207 -11.04 12.16 -14.72
N ASN A 208 -11.58 11.18 -14.01
CA ASN A 208 -12.76 11.33 -13.15
C ASN A 208 -12.64 10.66 -11.78
N VAL A 209 -11.49 10.11 -11.44
CA VAL A 209 -11.29 9.47 -10.14
C VAL A 209 -10.82 10.52 -9.14
N LYS A 210 -11.67 10.83 -8.17
CA LYS A 210 -11.29 11.66 -7.03
C LYS A 210 -10.42 10.86 -6.08
N TYR A 211 -9.24 11.36 -5.79
CA TYR A 211 -8.31 10.77 -4.83
C TYR A 211 -7.68 11.83 -3.93
N LYS A 212 -7.17 11.39 -2.79
CA LYS A 212 -6.34 12.21 -1.91
C LYS A 212 -5.15 11.40 -1.42
N VAL A 213 -3.99 12.03 -1.31
CA VAL A 213 -2.76 11.40 -0.83
C VAL A 213 -2.22 12.21 0.34
N ILE A 214 -1.87 11.53 1.41
CA ILE A 214 -1.19 12.11 2.58
C ILE A 214 0.13 11.37 2.77
N LEU A 215 1.23 12.10 2.66
CA LEU A 215 2.58 11.59 2.87
C LEU A 215 3.13 12.07 4.20
N GLN A 216 3.73 11.16 4.97
CA GLN A 216 4.54 11.48 6.12
C GLN A 216 5.99 11.17 5.79
N LEU A 217 6.86 12.16 5.91
CA LEU A 217 8.26 12.04 5.56
C LEU A 217 9.11 11.61 6.75
N ASN A 218 10.15 10.84 6.48
CA ASN A 218 11.23 10.63 7.42
C ASN A 218 11.97 11.96 7.61
N THR A 219 12.11 12.43 8.84
CA THR A 219 12.84 13.66 9.13
C THR A 219 14.24 13.36 9.64
N ILE A 220 15.16 14.25 9.30
CA ILE A 220 16.57 14.20 9.74
C ILE A 220 16.69 14.52 11.25
N THR A 221 15.67 15.15 11.84
CA THR A 221 15.62 15.52 13.26
C THR A 221 14.49 14.83 14.00
N PRO A 222 14.70 14.32 15.23
CA PRO A 222 13.75 13.45 15.93
C PRO A 222 12.36 14.04 16.23
N ASN A 223 12.12 15.33 16.03
CA ASN A 223 10.89 16.01 16.46
C ASN A 223 10.14 16.80 15.37
N SER A 224 10.50 16.66 14.11
CA SER A 224 9.80 17.37 13.03
C SER A 224 9.56 16.46 11.83
N ARG A 225 8.33 15.93 11.68
CA ARG A 225 7.90 15.24 10.46
C ARG A 225 7.14 16.21 9.56
N SER A 226 7.56 16.27 8.31
CA SER A 226 6.81 17.01 7.30
C SER A 226 5.68 16.16 6.78
N ILE A 227 4.46 16.66 6.80
CA ILE A 227 3.29 16.04 6.18
C ILE A 227 3.04 16.75 4.85
N ILE A 228 2.82 15.98 3.80
CA ILE A 228 2.47 16.49 2.47
C ILE A 228 1.09 15.96 2.14
N ASP A 229 0.15 16.87 1.90
CA ASP A 229 -1.18 16.55 1.38
C ASP A 229 -1.19 16.83 -0.13
N LEU A 230 -1.41 15.78 -0.93
CA LEU A 230 -1.59 15.89 -2.37
C LEU A 230 -3.09 15.74 -2.63
N SER A 231 -3.85 16.82 -2.59
CA SER A 231 -5.24 16.83 -3.00
C SER A 231 -5.38 17.19 -4.49
N GLU A 232 -6.52 16.91 -5.08
CA GLU A 232 -6.95 16.99 -6.50
C GLU A 232 -6.49 18.21 -7.34
N THR A 233 -5.81 19.16 -6.76
CA THR A 233 -5.28 20.33 -7.43
C THR A 233 -3.77 20.36 -7.38
N LYS A 234 -3.15 20.49 -8.50
CA LYS A 234 -1.75 20.69 -8.89
C LYS A 234 -0.77 21.36 -7.89
N HIS A 235 -1.05 21.41 -6.60
CA HIS A 235 -0.22 22.08 -5.62
C HIS A 235 0.07 21.22 -4.40
N LEU A 236 1.36 21.00 -4.17
CA LEU A 236 1.94 20.46 -2.95
C LEU A 236 1.64 21.42 -1.78
N ILE A 237 0.76 21.03 -0.86
CA ILE A 237 0.58 21.75 0.40
C ILE A 237 1.50 21.09 1.43
N LYS A 238 2.60 21.77 1.79
CA LYS A 238 3.42 21.41 2.94
C LYS A 238 2.74 21.88 4.21
N ILE A 239 2.24 20.96 5.01
CA ILE A 239 1.79 21.26 6.37
C ILE A 239 3.01 21.10 7.29
N LYS A 240 3.51 22.20 7.83
CA LYS A 240 4.49 22.18 8.93
C LYS A 240 3.72 21.98 10.24
N SER A 241 4.03 20.91 10.97
CA SER A 241 3.69 20.77 12.38
C SER A 241 4.61 21.60 13.26
#